data_42fac33258883582ec32e2209d099e2b
#
_entry.id   42fac33258883582ec32e2209d099e2b
#
_cell.length_a   1.000
_cell.length_b   1.000
_cell.length_c   1.000
_cell.angle_alpha   90.00
_cell.angle_beta   90.00
_cell.angle_gamma   90.00
#
_symmetry.space_group_name_H-M   'P 1'
#
loop_
_entity.id
_entity.type
_entity.pdbx_description
1 polymer ?
#
loop_
_entity_poly.entity_id
_entity_poly.type
_entity_poly.pdbx_seq_one_letter_code
_entity_poly.pdbx_strand_id
1 'polypeptide(L)'
;SPDVTGPKRYRQLADINQHYKASQVVEVGTWNGGRAIEMALAGFEHSDLFVYHGYDLFEEATNESDDVEMNSKAHNSLKAVNNRLLEFQSKMKERDKDFQFFLTKGDTNETLKGFDTKDIDMVYIDGGHSFDTCLSDYNNLKDVSIVVFDDYFTEDKEGLIAPEEHQGTNQVINDHIADDWRTIVLPSNDKVLGGGLTHLAVTIHKDMADLPKDLRRVPIVVTPKDCVPQDFIIDNINANSKLIEDSNWVKKCGIHNDTAILISGGPSVDWDIVKATIKMNPNSLVVSVKHSYPTCLANGIYPDYCVILDPRPITGTSTHGIVRSELFKEVRDDTVFLVASMTDPSVTQYLLDQGATIKGWHAYSDAVRDMQNTDSVKLKESLNIPEGVVLVTGGTCAA
;
A
#
# COMPACT_ATOMS: atom_id res chain seq x y z
N SER A 1 12.21 -10.11 -8.49
CA SER A 1 11.36 -9.66 -7.37
C SER A 1 10.11 -9.01 -7.96
N PRO A 2 8.91 -9.33 -7.49
CA PRO A 2 7.79 -8.50 -7.82
C PRO A 2 8.09 -7.11 -7.24
N ASP A 3 8.20 -6.11 -8.11
CA ASP A 3 8.13 -4.73 -7.67
C ASP A 3 6.77 -4.56 -6.99
N VAL A 4 6.76 -4.62 -5.69
CA VAL A 4 5.61 -4.25 -4.91
C VAL A 4 5.65 -2.73 -4.86
N THR A 5 5.24 -2.15 -5.97
CA THR A 5 4.95 -0.73 -6.06
C THR A 5 3.77 -0.46 -5.12
N GLY A 6 3.86 0.61 -4.35
CA GLY A 6 2.74 1.12 -3.56
C GLY A 6 1.48 1.37 -4.38
N PRO A 7 0.41 1.93 -3.81
CA PRO A 7 -0.83 2.13 -4.53
C PRO A 7 -0.54 2.97 -5.79
N LYS A 8 -0.95 2.44 -6.93
CA LYS A 8 -0.85 3.16 -8.20
C LYS A 8 -1.98 4.16 -8.27
N ARG A 9 -1.68 5.43 -8.56
CA ARG A 9 -2.66 6.53 -8.69
C ARG A 9 -3.87 6.15 -9.52
N TYR A 10 -3.64 5.58 -10.66
CA TYR A 10 -4.72 5.26 -11.61
C TYR A 10 -5.62 4.10 -11.13
N ARG A 11 -5.11 3.21 -10.28
CA ARG A 11 -5.98 2.23 -9.61
C ARG A 11 -6.87 2.90 -8.59
N GLN A 12 -6.31 3.86 -7.83
CA GLN A 12 -7.09 4.66 -6.88
C GLN A 12 -8.20 5.45 -7.59
N LEU A 13 -7.95 5.99 -8.80
CA LEU A 13 -8.99 6.67 -9.60
C LEU A 13 -10.18 5.75 -9.90
N ALA A 14 -9.93 4.51 -10.32
CA ALA A 14 -10.99 3.53 -10.54
C ALA A 14 -11.76 3.21 -9.24
N ASP A 15 -11.05 3.06 -8.12
CA ASP A 15 -11.66 2.79 -6.81
C ASP A 15 -12.51 3.98 -6.31
N ILE A 16 -12.09 5.24 -6.58
CA ILE A 16 -12.87 6.46 -6.30
C ILE A 16 -14.16 6.44 -7.12
N ASN A 17 -14.05 6.20 -8.42
CA ASN A 17 -15.20 6.13 -9.32
C ASN A 17 -16.20 5.06 -8.84
N GLN A 18 -15.72 3.86 -8.51
CA GLN A 18 -16.57 2.80 -7.99
C GLN A 18 -17.24 3.17 -6.66
N HIS A 19 -16.52 3.82 -5.75
CA HIS A 19 -17.06 4.23 -4.45
C HIS A 19 -18.21 5.22 -4.56
N TYR A 20 -18.03 6.24 -5.37
CA TYR A 20 -19.07 7.27 -5.59
C TYR A 20 -20.11 6.88 -6.64
N LYS A 21 -19.94 5.73 -7.29
CA LYS A 21 -20.83 5.22 -8.33
C LYS A 21 -20.97 6.20 -9.48
N ALA A 22 -19.87 6.86 -9.85
CA ALA A 22 -19.91 7.80 -10.96
C ALA A 22 -20.09 7.08 -12.30
N SER A 23 -21.05 7.54 -13.08
CA SER A 23 -21.42 7.02 -14.39
C SER A 23 -21.37 8.08 -15.48
N GLN A 24 -21.27 9.35 -15.11
CA GLN A 24 -21.07 10.49 -16.00
C GLN A 24 -19.81 11.25 -15.56
N VAL A 25 -18.76 11.18 -16.36
CA VAL A 25 -17.42 11.64 -15.97
C VAL A 25 -16.84 12.60 -17.02
N VAL A 26 -16.20 13.66 -16.54
CA VAL A 26 -15.36 14.55 -17.35
C VAL A 26 -13.89 14.28 -17.02
N GLU A 27 -13.06 14.13 -18.04
CA GLU A 27 -11.60 14.08 -17.94
C GLU A 27 -10.98 15.23 -18.72
N VAL A 28 -10.12 15.97 -18.06
CA VAL A 28 -9.23 16.96 -18.68
C VAL A 28 -7.85 16.31 -18.79
N GLY A 29 -7.31 16.23 -20.01
CA GLY A 29 -6.07 15.49 -20.28
C GLY A 29 -6.34 14.02 -20.65
N THR A 30 -7.08 13.79 -21.73
CA THR A 30 -7.48 12.43 -22.20
C THR A 30 -6.29 11.56 -22.63
N TRP A 31 -5.21 12.18 -23.10
CA TRP A 31 -4.00 11.54 -23.62
C TRP A 31 -4.29 10.40 -24.62
N ASN A 32 -4.24 9.13 -24.18
CA ASN A 32 -4.50 7.98 -25.05
C ASN A 32 -5.86 7.29 -24.79
N GLY A 33 -6.70 7.85 -23.94
CA GLY A 33 -8.01 7.29 -23.56
C GLY A 33 -7.96 6.10 -22.60
N GLY A 34 -6.79 5.83 -22.02
CA GLY A 34 -6.61 4.70 -21.09
C GLY A 34 -7.41 4.86 -19.81
N ARG A 35 -7.43 6.07 -19.25
CA ARG A 35 -8.20 6.38 -18.02
C ARG A 35 -9.71 6.33 -18.26
N ALA A 36 -10.17 6.81 -19.42
CA ALA A 36 -11.56 6.67 -19.82
C ALA A 36 -12.04 5.22 -19.73
N ILE A 37 -11.24 4.28 -20.28
CA ILE A 37 -11.55 2.84 -20.23
C ILE A 37 -11.55 2.32 -18.79
N GLU A 38 -10.58 2.67 -17.97
CA GLU A 38 -10.49 2.22 -16.57
C GLU A 38 -11.66 2.74 -15.72
N MET A 39 -12.01 4.02 -15.87
CA MET A 39 -13.16 4.61 -15.19
C MET A 39 -14.48 3.97 -15.66
N ALA A 40 -14.63 3.73 -16.97
CA ALA A 40 -15.82 3.08 -17.48
C ALA A 40 -15.98 1.64 -16.96
N LEU A 41 -14.87 0.87 -16.90
CA LEU A 41 -14.92 -0.49 -16.33
C LEU A 41 -15.32 -0.47 -14.84
N ALA A 42 -14.82 0.49 -14.07
CA ALA A 42 -15.24 0.68 -12.68
C ALA A 42 -16.71 1.12 -12.56
N GLY A 43 -17.17 1.99 -13.46
CA GLY A 43 -18.56 2.45 -13.53
C GLY A 43 -19.54 1.33 -13.89
N PHE A 44 -19.15 0.41 -14.74
CA PHE A 44 -19.97 -0.74 -15.13
C PHE A 44 -20.22 -1.76 -14.01
N GLU A 45 -19.54 -1.67 -12.90
CA GLU A 45 -19.83 -2.48 -11.71
C GLU A 45 -21.18 -2.08 -11.04
N HIS A 46 -21.68 -0.88 -11.31
CA HIS A 46 -22.91 -0.36 -10.70
C HIS A 46 -23.93 0.24 -11.69
N SER A 47 -23.58 0.40 -12.95
CA SER A 47 -24.44 0.95 -14.01
C SER A 47 -24.28 0.16 -15.30
N ASP A 48 -25.31 0.16 -16.15
CA ASP A 48 -25.23 -0.38 -17.51
C ASP A 48 -24.90 0.70 -18.54
N LEU A 49 -24.96 1.98 -18.14
CA LEU A 49 -24.58 3.14 -18.94
C LEU A 49 -23.41 3.87 -18.28
N PHE A 50 -22.41 4.22 -19.08
CA PHE A 50 -21.32 5.11 -18.70
C PHE A 50 -21.10 6.16 -19.77
N VAL A 51 -21.13 7.44 -19.38
CA VAL A 51 -20.94 8.60 -20.26
C VAL A 51 -19.62 9.28 -19.92
N TYR A 52 -18.77 9.44 -20.92
CA TYR A 52 -17.45 10.03 -20.77
C TYR A 52 -17.28 11.27 -21.65
N HIS A 53 -16.79 12.35 -21.06
CA HIS A 53 -16.42 13.58 -21.76
C HIS A 53 -14.91 13.80 -21.60
N GLY A 54 -14.16 13.69 -22.69
CA GLY A 54 -12.71 13.87 -22.72
C GLY A 54 -12.30 15.15 -23.42
N TYR A 55 -11.45 15.93 -22.77
CA TYR A 55 -10.88 17.19 -23.27
C TYR A 55 -9.37 17.06 -23.38
N ASP A 56 -8.80 17.45 -24.51
CA ASP A 56 -7.35 17.37 -24.74
C ASP A 56 -6.95 18.25 -25.93
N LEU A 57 -5.72 18.72 -25.95
CA LEU A 57 -5.13 19.38 -27.11
C LEU A 57 -4.95 18.41 -28.28
N PHE A 58 -4.71 17.13 -27.99
CA PHE A 58 -4.38 16.09 -28.95
C PHE A 58 -3.19 16.53 -29.84
N GLU A 59 -3.36 16.46 -31.17
CA GLU A 59 -2.37 16.88 -32.17
C GLU A 59 -2.19 18.41 -32.27
N GLU A 60 -2.92 19.23 -31.52
CA GLU A 60 -2.73 20.69 -31.47
C GLU A 60 -1.70 21.12 -30.42
N ALA A 61 -1.26 20.20 -29.57
CA ALA A 61 -0.17 20.45 -28.63
C ALA A 61 1.12 20.80 -29.38
N THR A 62 1.88 21.74 -28.84
CA THR A 62 3.13 22.25 -29.39
C THR A 62 4.26 22.08 -28.37
N ASN A 63 5.51 22.18 -28.82
CA ASN A 63 6.64 22.18 -27.90
C ASN A 63 6.55 23.30 -26.83
N GLU A 64 5.98 24.46 -27.23
CA GLU A 64 5.80 25.59 -26.32
C GLU A 64 4.76 25.27 -25.24
N SER A 65 3.64 24.64 -25.62
CA SER A 65 2.65 24.19 -24.61
C SER A 65 3.21 23.11 -23.71
N ASP A 66 4.01 22.20 -24.25
CA ASP A 66 4.65 21.12 -23.50
C ASP A 66 5.69 21.64 -22.49
N ASP A 67 6.49 22.63 -22.88
CA ASP A 67 7.47 23.26 -22.00
C ASP A 67 6.78 24.01 -20.85
N VAL A 68 5.67 24.73 -21.11
CA VAL A 68 4.89 25.44 -20.09
C VAL A 68 4.26 24.45 -19.10
N GLU A 69 3.74 23.34 -19.61
CA GLU A 69 2.97 22.38 -18.80
C GLU A 69 3.80 21.17 -18.34
N MET A 70 5.13 21.20 -18.50
CA MET A 70 6.07 20.10 -18.15
C MET A 70 5.64 18.74 -18.75
N ASN A 71 5.02 18.77 -19.91
CA ASN A 71 4.60 17.52 -20.54
C ASN A 71 5.79 16.85 -21.24
N SER A 72 6.10 15.64 -20.85
CA SER A 72 7.14 14.81 -21.45
C SER A 72 6.63 13.65 -22.29
N LYS A 73 5.30 13.49 -22.36
CA LYS A 73 4.65 12.39 -23.08
C LYS A 73 4.37 12.77 -24.52
N ALA A 74 4.50 11.81 -25.44
CA ALA A 74 4.07 12.02 -26.82
C ALA A 74 2.54 12.16 -26.88
N HIS A 75 2.06 13.13 -27.69
CA HIS A 75 0.65 13.35 -27.90
C HIS A 75 0.03 12.29 -28.81
N ASN A 76 -1.22 11.98 -28.55
CA ASN A 76 -2.03 11.12 -29.41
C ASN A 76 -2.94 11.97 -30.28
N SER A 77 -3.20 11.53 -31.50
CA SER A 77 -4.19 12.23 -32.33
C SER A 77 -5.62 11.93 -31.84
N LEU A 78 -6.51 12.90 -31.96
CA LEU A 78 -7.93 12.72 -31.71
C LEU A 78 -8.47 11.46 -32.42
N LYS A 79 -8.07 11.23 -33.65
CA LYS A 79 -8.47 10.04 -34.43
C LYS A 79 -8.02 8.74 -33.80
N ALA A 80 -6.78 8.67 -33.28
CA ALA A 80 -6.27 7.45 -32.64
C ALA A 80 -7.02 7.13 -31.35
N VAL A 81 -7.28 8.14 -30.52
CA VAL A 81 -8.05 7.99 -29.27
C VAL A 81 -9.49 7.62 -29.56
N ASN A 82 -10.14 8.31 -30.52
CA ASN A 82 -11.50 8.00 -30.94
C ASN A 82 -11.64 6.53 -31.41
N ASN A 83 -10.72 6.05 -32.24
CA ASN A 83 -10.73 4.66 -32.68
C ASN A 83 -10.60 3.66 -31.53
N ARG A 84 -9.73 3.96 -30.56
CA ARG A 84 -9.55 3.12 -29.36
C ARG A 84 -10.82 3.05 -28.52
N LEU A 85 -11.50 4.18 -28.32
CA LEU A 85 -12.75 4.24 -27.55
C LEU A 85 -13.92 3.60 -28.31
N LEU A 86 -13.97 3.70 -29.64
CA LEU A 86 -14.94 2.97 -30.46
C LEU A 86 -14.76 1.45 -30.39
N GLU A 87 -13.51 0.98 -30.39
CA GLU A 87 -13.22 -0.45 -30.19
C GLU A 87 -13.68 -0.93 -28.81
N PHE A 88 -13.41 -0.15 -27.77
CA PHE A 88 -13.89 -0.43 -26.42
C PHE A 88 -15.42 -0.41 -26.34
N GLN A 89 -16.08 0.60 -26.92
CA GLN A 89 -17.54 0.70 -27.01
C GLN A 89 -18.16 -0.55 -27.65
N SER A 90 -17.59 -1.00 -28.76
CA SER A 90 -18.06 -2.22 -29.44
C SER A 90 -17.97 -3.47 -28.53
N LYS A 91 -16.86 -3.62 -27.81
CA LYS A 91 -16.66 -4.73 -26.88
C LYS A 91 -17.62 -4.66 -25.67
N MET A 92 -17.96 -3.46 -25.21
CA MET A 92 -18.92 -3.29 -24.10
C MET A 92 -20.34 -3.59 -24.54
N LYS A 93 -20.70 -3.22 -25.77
CA LYS A 93 -22.02 -3.56 -26.36
C LYS A 93 -22.26 -5.07 -26.44
N GLU A 94 -21.22 -5.86 -26.72
CA GLU A 94 -21.30 -7.34 -26.69
C GLU A 94 -21.58 -7.89 -25.29
N ARG A 95 -21.41 -7.07 -24.25
CA ARG A 95 -21.64 -7.41 -22.83
C ARG A 95 -22.86 -6.74 -22.24
N ASP A 96 -23.76 -6.23 -23.10
CA ASP A 96 -24.96 -5.48 -22.71
C ASP A 96 -24.64 -4.22 -21.85
N LYS A 97 -23.48 -3.60 -22.12
CA LYS A 97 -23.05 -2.33 -21.49
C LYS A 97 -23.01 -1.21 -22.55
N ASP A 98 -23.55 -0.05 -22.20
CA ASP A 98 -23.59 1.14 -23.06
C ASP A 98 -22.49 2.13 -22.63
N PHE A 99 -21.42 2.20 -23.42
CA PHE A 99 -20.35 3.20 -23.26
C PHE A 99 -20.57 4.32 -24.27
N GLN A 100 -20.89 5.51 -23.79
CA GLN A 100 -21.01 6.72 -24.60
C GLN A 100 -19.82 7.64 -24.32
N PHE A 101 -19.24 8.22 -25.36
CA PHE A 101 -18.13 9.13 -25.17
C PHE A 101 -18.16 10.31 -26.14
N PHE A 102 -17.64 11.43 -25.67
CA PHE A 102 -17.51 12.68 -26.40
C PHE A 102 -16.08 13.19 -26.22
N LEU A 103 -15.38 13.43 -27.34
CA LEU A 103 -14.02 13.95 -27.33
C LEU A 103 -14.04 15.38 -27.88
N THR A 104 -13.52 16.30 -27.09
CA THR A 104 -13.38 17.71 -27.46
C THR A 104 -11.91 18.06 -27.57
N LYS A 105 -11.51 18.53 -28.75
CA LYS A 105 -10.13 18.92 -29.06
C LYS A 105 -9.97 20.43 -28.91
N GLY A 106 -8.88 20.85 -28.27
CA GLY A 106 -8.47 22.24 -28.14
C GLY A 106 -8.11 22.63 -26.71
N ASP A 107 -7.69 23.88 -26.56
CA ASP A 107 -7.35 24.48 -25.26
C ASP A 107 -8.59 24.49 -24.33
N THR A 108 -8.45 23.91 -23.14
CA THR A 108 -9.52 23.82 -22.14
C THR A 108 -9.96 25.20 -21.62
N ASN A 109 -9.07 26.18 -21.67
CA ASN A 109 -9.42 27.59 -21.41
C ASN A 109 -10.54 28.11 -22.32
N GLU A 110 -10.74 27.53 -23.49
CA GLU A 110 -11.80 27.88 -24.43
C GLU A 110 -12.89 26.81 -24.49
N THR A 111 -12.52 25.54 -24.51
CA THR A 111 -13.45 24.44 -24.79
C THR A 111 -14.33 24.06 -23.60
N LEU A 112 -13.91 24.35 -22.36
CA LEU A 112 -14.71 24.14 -21.15
C LEU A 112 -15.63 25.33 -20.82
N LYS A 113 -15.48 26.48 -21.48
CA LYS A 113 -16.35 27.64 -21.20
C LYS A 113 -17.82 27.33 -21.45
N GLY A 114 -18.61 27.42 -20.37
CA GLY A 114 -20.04 27.18 -20.45
C GLY A 114 -20.46 25.71 -20.57
N PHE A 115 -19.54 24.78 -20.26
CA PHE A 115 -19.88 23.38 -20.14
C PHE A 115 -20.95 23.17 -19.05
N ASP A 116 -22.02 22.46 -19.35
CA ASP A 116 -23.09 22.16 -18.40
C ASP A 116 -22.66 20.96 -17.51
N THR A 117 -22.38 21.24 -16.24
CA THR A 117 -21.92 20.26 -15.25
C THR A 117 -23.08 19.53 -14.54
N LYS A 118 -24.34 19.85 -14.83
CA LYS A 118 -25.51 19.44 -14.04
C LYS A 118 -25.64 17.94 -13.85
N ASP A 119 -25.33 17.16 -14.90
CA ASP A 119 -25.49 15.71 -14.88
C ASP A 119 -24.15 14.97 -14.70
N ILE A 120 -23.08 15.69 -14.35
CA ILE A 120 -21.75 15.13 -14.14
C ILE A 120 -21.59 14.66 -12.70
N ASP A 121 -21.21 13.40 -12.52
CA ASP A 121 -20.99 12.80 -11.21
C ASP A 121 -19.58 13.08 -10.67
N MET A 122 -18.56 13.06 -11.55
CA MET A 122 -17.16 13.18 -11.17
C MET A 122 -16.35 13.88 -12.29
N VAL A 123 -15.38 14.67 -11.86
CA VAL A 123 -14.36 15.28 -12.72
C VAL A 123 -13.00 14.71 -12.38
N TYR A 124 -12.19 14.44 -13.40
CA TYR A 124 -10.77 14.12 -13.26
C TYR A 124 -9.95 15.13 -14.07
N ILE A 125 -9.10 15.89 -13.37
CA ILE A 125 -8.20 16.92 -13.94
C ILE A 125 -6.79 16.35 -13.96
N ASP A 126 -6.32 15.98 -15.16
CA ASP A 126 -4.98 15.44 -15.48
C ASP A 126 -4.46 16.16 -16.74
N GLY A 127 -4.69 17.48 -16.80
CA GLY A 127 -4.31 18.35 -17.91
C GLY A 127 -2.96 19.03 -17.69
N GLY A 128 -2.91 20.35 -17.88
CA GLY A 128 -1.71 21.15 -17.65
C GLY A 128 -1.33 21.25 -16.16
N HIS A 129 -0.06 21.49 -15.88
CA HIS A 129 0.49 21.56 -14.52
C HIS A 129 0.69 23.01 -14.04
N SER A 130 0.57 24.00 -14.95
CA SER A 130 0.67 25.41 -14.56
C SER A 130 -0.53 25.83 -13.72
N PHE A 131 -0.31 26.82 -12.83
CA PHE A 131 -1.37 27.34 -11.97
C PHE A 131 -2.56 27.87 -12.77
N ASP A 132 -2.31 28.64 -13.82
CA ASP A 132 -3.36 29.28 -14.61
C ASP A 132 -4.25 28.23 -15.30
N THR A 133 -3.66 27.19 -15.86
CA THR A 133 -4.39 26.08 -16.50
C THR A 133 -5.20 25.28 -15.47
N CYS A 134 -4.56 24.84 -14.37
CA CYS A 134 -5.26 24.11 -13.31
C CYS A 134 -6.41 24.92 -12.71
N LEU A 135 -6.23 26.21 -12.47
CA LEU A 135 -7.27 27.09 -11.92
C LEU A 135 -8.42 27.28 -12.90
N SER A 136 -8.12 27.44 -14.19
CA SER A 136 -9.13 27.60 -15.23
C SER A 136 -9.98 26.34 -15.33
N ASP A 137 -9.36 25.17 -15.41
CA ASP A 137 -10.06 23.87 -15.49
C ASP A 137 -10.95 23.67 -14.25
N TYR A 138 -10.42 23.91 -13.06
CA TYR A 138 -11.18 23.83 -11.82
C TYR A 138 -12.39 24.80 -11.83
N ASN A 139 -12.18 26.07 -12.19
CA ASN A 139 -13.25 27.06 -12.17
C ASN A 139 -14.42 26.75 -13.12
N ASN A 140 -14.14 26.09 -14.25
CA ASN A 140 -15.16 25.67 -15.18
C ASN A 140 -15.93 24.41 -14.73
N LEU A 141 -15.36 23.62 -13.79
CA LEU A 141 -15.87 22.30 -13.39
C LEU A 141 -16.19 22.19 -11.88
N LYS A 142 -15.95 23.24 -11.09
CA LYS A 142 -16.08 23.24 -9.61
C LYS A 142 -17.48 23.00 -9.05
N ASP A 143 -18.52 23.10 -9.89
CA ASP A 143 -19.89 22.82 -9.45
C ASP A 143 -20.21 21.31 -9.37
N VAL A 144 -19.30 20.45 -9.84
CA VAL A 144 -19.41 18.99 -9.71
C VAL A 144 -18.95 18.57 -8.33
N SER A 145 -19.75 17.78 -7.63
CA SER A 145 -19.53 17.45 -6.21
C SER A 145 -18.26 16.64 -5.89
N ILE A 146 -17.62 16.07 -6.90
CA ILE A 146 -16.40 15.27 -6.79
C ILE A 146 -15.42 15.72 -7.87
N VAL A 147 -14.30 16.32 -7.46
CA VAL A 147 -13.22 16.72 -8.34
C VAL A 147 -11.94 16.00 -7.90
N VAL A 148 -11.39 15.18 -8.78
CA VAL A 148 -10.14 14.46 -8.59
C VAL A 148 -9.07 15.18 -9.39
N PHE A 149 -8.02 15.60 -8.72
CA PHE A 149 -6.85 16.19 -9.37
C PHE A 149 -5.74 15.15 -9.43
N ASP A 150 -5.07 15.05 -10.58
CA ASP A 150 -3.76 14.43 -10.66
C ASP A 150 -2.66 15.43 -10.27
N ASP A 151 -1.45 14.94 -10.16
CA ASP A 151 -0.23 15.73 -9.97
C ASP A 151 -0.25 16.69 -8.76
N TYR A 152 -0.79 16.22 -7.63
CA TYR A 152 -0.51 16.83 -6.34
C TYR A 152 0.85 16.38 -5.84
N PHE A 153 1.83 17.28 -5.81
CA PHE A 153 3.22 16.95 -5.51
C PHE A 153 3.55 17.06 -4.03
N THR A 154 4.39 16.13 -3.56
CA THR A 154 5.01 16.20 -2.22
C THR A 154 6.50 15.87 -2.29
N GLU A 155 7.23 16.22 -1.24
CA GLU A 155 8.63 15.84 -1.12
C GLU A 155 8.80 14.32 -1.07
N ASP A 156 9.86 13.84 -1.70
CA ASP A 156 10.33 12.47 -1.54
C ASP A 156 11.23 12.33 -0.29
N LYS A 157 11.81 11.15 -0.09
CA LYS A 157 12.69 10.85 1.06
C LYS A 157 13.98 11.67 1.08
N GLU A 158 14.33 12.29 -0.05
CA GLU A 158 15.54 13.10 -0.25
C GLU A 158 15.22 14.60 -0.13
N GLY A 159 13.95 14.95 0.13
CA GLY A 159 13.48 16.33 0.22
C GLY A 159 13.33 17.01 -1.13
N LEU A 160 13.27 16.23 -2.23
CA LEU A 160 13.05 16.75 -3.57
C LEU A 160 11.55 16.83 -3.85
N ILE A 161 11.12 17.88 -4.54
CA ILE A 161 9.74 18.09 -5.01
C ILE A 161 9.77 18.68 -6.43
N ALA A 162 8.68 18.54 -7.16
CA ALA A 162 8.53 19.19 -8.46
C ALA A 162 8.74 20.72 -8.37
N PRO A 163 9.29 21.40 -9.41
CA PRO A 163 9.44 22.85 -9.43
C PRO A 163 8.13 23.58 -9.16
N GLU A 164 8.20 24.74 -8.49
CA GLU A 164 7.02 25.48 -8.04
C GLU A 164 6.09 25.88 -9.20
N GLU A 165 6.66 26.22 -10.35
CA GLU A 165 5.93 26.57 -11.57
C GLU A 165 5.05 25.45 -12.13
N HIS A 166 5.30 24.20 -11.72
CA HIS A 166 4.53 23.03 -12.11
C HIS A 166 3.62 22.48 -11.01
N GLN A 167 3.52 23.19 -9.89
CA GLN A 167 2.68 22.83 -8.76
C GLN A 167 1.29 23.50 -8.79
N GLY A 168 0.73 23.70 -9.98
CA GLY A 168 -0.58 24.36 -10.14
C GLY A 168 -1.69 23.65 -9.36
N THR A 169 -1.75 22.33 -9.39
CA THR A 169 -2.67 21.53 -8.57
C THR A 169 -2.52 21.81 -7.08
N ASN A 170 -1.28 21.88 -6.55
CA ASN A 170 -1.05 22.19 -5.14
C ASN A 170 -1.56 23.58 -4.78
N GLN A 171 -1.31 24.58 -5.63
CA GLN A 171 -1.74 25.96 -5.40
C GLN A 171 -3.26 26.07 -5.45
N VAL A 172 -3.92 25.46 -6.44
CA VAL A 172 -5.40 25.46 -6.53
C VAL A 172 -6.02 24.82 -5.28
N ILE A 173 -5.49 23.69 -4.85
CA ILE A 173 -6.03 22.96 -3.70
C ILE A 173 -5.82 23.73 -2.39
N ASN A 174 -4.66 24.35 -2.21
CA ASN A 174 -4.34 25.05 -0.96
C ASN A 174 -5.04 26.40 -0.84
N ASP A 175 -5.26 27.11 -1.96
CA ASP A 175 -5.64 28.52 -1.93
C ASP A 175 -7.01 28.81 -2.55
N HIS A 176 -7.59 27.90 -3.35
CA HIS A 176 -8.80 28.17 -4.15
C HIS A 176 -9.97 27.22 -3.88
N ILE A 177 -9.79 26.18 -3.08
CA ILE A 177 -10.91 25.30 -2.70
C ILE A 177 -11.74 25.98 -1.62
N ALA A 178 -13.05 26.04 -1.80
CA ALA A 178 -13.98 26.69 -0.87
C ALA A 178 -14.07 25.92 0.48
N ASP A 179 -14.39 26.65 1.56
CA ASP A 179 -14.45 26.11 2.94
C ASP A 179 -15.49 25.01 3.16
N ASP A 180 -16.47 24.89 2.28
CA ASP A 180 -17.50 23.85 2.33
C ASP A 180 -17.09 22.59 1.56
N TRP A 181 -15.87 22.53 1.09
CA TRP A 181 -15.25 21.36 0.49
C TRP A 181 -14.17 20.78 1.41
N ARG A 182 -13.82 19.56 1.20
CA ARG A 182 -12.69 18.89 1.85
C ARG A 182 -11.82 18.20 0.80
N THR A 183 -10.54 18.30 0.98
CA THR A 183 -9.57 17.63 0.12
C THR A 183 -8.91 16.48 0.86
N ILE A 184 -8.75 15.37 0.17
CA ILE A 184 -8.08 14.16 0.66
C ILE A 184 -6.98 13.82 -0.33
N VAL A 185 -5.73 13.99 0.08
CA VAL A 185 -4.57 13.56 -0.71
C VAL A 185 -4.37 12.06 -0.48
N LEU A 186 -4.41 11.29 -1.56
CA LEU A 186 -4.24 9.84 -1.50
C LEU A 186 -2.75 9.47 -1.55
N PRO A 187 -2.29 8.57 -0.69
CA PRO A 187 -0.89 8.16 -0.67
C PRO A 187 -0.52 7.45 -1.97
N SER A 188 0.62 7.81 -2.55
CA SER A 188 1.21 7.16 -3.72
C SER A 188 2.73 7.08 -3.58
N ASN A 189 3.34 6.12 -4.26
CA ASN A 189 4.80 6.01 -4.40
C ASN A 189 5.27 6.37 -5.82
N ASP A 190 4.40 6.97 -6.62
CA ASP A 190 4.75 7.38 -7.98
C ASP A 190 5.72 8.55 -7.92
N LYS A 191 6.88 8.39 -8.55
CA LYS A 191 7.94 9.38 -8.59
C LYS A 191 7.79 10.29 -9.79
N VAL A 192 8.09 11.56 -9.59
CA VAL A 192 8.19 12.57 -10.65
C VAL A 192 9.59 12.55 -11.25
N LEU A 193 9.69 12.81 -12.55
CA LEU A 193 10.98 13.02 -13.20
C LEU A 193 11.61 14.30 -12.60
N GLY A 194 12.82 14.18 -12.06
CA GLY A 194 13.49 15.29 -11.38
C GLY A 194 13.37 15.30 -9.87
N GLY A 195 12.53 14.46 -9.27
CA GLY A 195 12.38 14.26 -7.83
C GLY A 195 10.99 14.59 -7.29
N GLY A 196 10.68 14.05 -6.12
CA GLY A 196 9.37 14.19 -5.50
C GLY A 196 8.41 13.04 -5.80
N LEU A 197 7.26 13.08 -5.15
CA LEU A 197 6.17 12.13 -5.31
C LEU A 197 4.94 12.85 -5.86
N THR A 198 4.15 12.15 -6.64
CA THR A 198 2.89 12.65 -7.17
C THR A 198 1.72 11.82 -6.68
N HIS A 199 0.61 12.47 -6.39
CA HIS A 199 -0.57 11.90 -5.75
C HIS A 199 -1.85 12.32 -6.46
N LEU A 200 -2.92 11.54 -6.28
CA LEU A 200 -4.26 12.05 -6.50
C LEU A 200 -4.72 12.87 -5.28
N ALA A 201 -5.30 14.03 -5.53
CA ALA A 201 -6.02 14.78 -4.52
C ALA A 201 -7.52 14.80 -4.87
N VAL A 202 -8.34 14.31 -3.95
CA VAL A 202 -9.79 14.19 -4.12
C VAL A 202 -10.46 15.28 -3.34
N THR A 203 -11.11 16.20 -4.02
CA THR A 203 -11.88 17.29 -3.45
C THR A 203 -13.36 16.96 -3.56
N ILE A 204 -14.04 16.92 -2.42
CA ILE A 204 -15.46 16.53 -2.31
C ILE A 204 -16.24 17.55 -1.50
N HIS A 205 -17.46 17.83 -1.93
CA HIS A 205 -18.38 18.66 -1.17
C HIS A 205 -18.67 18.02 0.21
N LYS A 206 -18.81 18.82 1.26
CA LYS A 206 -18.98 18.34 2.65
C LYS A 206 -20.16 17.39 2.85
N ASP A 207 -21.18 17.49 2.01
CA ASP A 207 -22.37 16.65 2.09
C ASP A 207 -22.15 15.25 1.46
N MET A 208 -21.06 15.07 0.74
CA MET A 208 -20.72 13.77 0.16
C MET A 208 -20.14 12.83 1.21
N ALA A 209 -20.37 11.53 1.01
CA ALA A 209 -19.76 10.50 1.85
C ALA A 209 -18.23 10.55 1.77
N ASP A 210 -17.57 10.26 2.89
CA ASP A 210 -16.12 10.18 2.93
C ASP A 210 -15.58 9.03 2.08
N LEU A 211 -14.37 9.20 1.54
CA LEU A 211 -13.64 8.09 0.92
C LEU A 211 -13.42 6.94 1.91
N PRO A 212 -13.48 5.70 1.44
CA PRO A 212 -13.18 4.53 2.26
C PRO A 212 -11.82 4.67 2.93
N LYS A 213 -11.74 4.26 4.19
CA LYS A 213 -10.47 4.31 4.95
C LYS A 213 -9.35 3.53 4.27
N ASP A 214 -9.69 2.52 3.48
CA ASP A 214 -8.72 1.68 2.78
C ASP A 214 -8.00 2.44 1.66
N LEU A 215 -8.67 3.38 0.98
CA LEU A 215 -8.03 4.26 0.00
C LEU A 215 -7.07 5.26 0.64
N ARG A 216 -7.28 5.61 1.91
CA ARG A 216 -6.43 6.52 2.69
C ARG A 216 -5.26 5.81 3.35
N ARG A 217 -5.25 4.48 3.38
CA ARG A 217 -4.15 3.70 3.96
C ARG A 217 -3.04 3.60 2.93
N VAL A 218 -1.85 4.03 3.34
CA VAL A 218 -0.64 3.57 2.68
C VAL A 218 -0.62 2.06 2.89
N PRO A 219 -0.74 1.21 1.85
CA PRO A 219 -0.42 -0.18 2.03
C PRO A 219 1.05 -0.20 2.46
N ILE A 220 1.28 -0.55 3.71
CA ILE A 220 2.64 -0.84 4.17
C ILE A 220 2.99 -2.14 3.47
N VAL A 221 3.58 -2.02 2.32
CA VAL A 221 4.27 -3.15 1.70
C VAL A 221 5.54 -3.31 2.51
N VAL A 222 5.47 -4.17 3.51
CA VAL A 222 6.67 -4.71 4.14
C VAL A 222 7.31 -5.62 3.09
N THR A 223 8.16 -5.04 2.24
CA THR A 223 9.18 -5.85 1.60
C THR A 223 10.06 -6.33 2.74
N PRO A 224 10.15 -7.62 3.01
CA PRO A 224 11.20 -8.14 3.85
C PRO A 224 12.50 -7.95 3.06
N LYS A 225 13.12 -6.76 3.17
CA LYS A 225 14.53 -6.65 2.92
C LYS A 225 15.14 -7.38 4.08
N ASP A 226 15.64 -8.57 3.79
CA ASP A 226 16.39 -9.32 4.77
C ASP A 226 17.49 -8.41 5.32
N CYS A 227 17.48 -8.16 6.62
CA CYS A 227 18.48 -7.29 7.26
C CYS A 227 19.87 -7.93 7.26
N VAL A 228 19.99 -9.14 6.73
CA VAL A 228 21.20 -9.94 6.55
C VAL A 228 21.18 -10.62 5.18
N PRO A 229 22.32 -11.02 4.61
CA PRO A 229 22.39 -11.76 3.35
C PRO A 229 21.59 -13.08 3.39
N GLN A 230 21.11 -13.52 2.22
CA GLN A 230 20.26 -14.71 2.10
C GLN A 230 20.98 -16.01 2.50
N ASP A 231 22.27 -16.13 2.19
CA ASP A 231 23.12 -17.26 2.64
C ASP A 231 23.18 -17.36 4.17
N PHE A 232 23.29 -16.23 4.86
CA PHE A 232 23.24 -16.17 6.31
C PHE A 232 21.90 -16.68 6.87
N ILE A 233 20.78 -16.34 6.24
CA ILE A 233 19.45 -16.83 6.61
C ILE A 233 19.37 -18.35 6.41
N ILE A 234 19.89 -18.85 5.29
CA ILE A 234 19.92 -20.29 4.98
C ILE A 234 20.73 -21.04 6.04
N ASP A 235 21.88 -20.52 6.44
CA ASP A 235 22.72 -21.12 7.48
C ASP A 235 22.00 -21.16 8.83
N ASN A 236 21.30 -20.08 9.20
CA ASN A 236 20.48 -20.02 10.41
C ASN A 236 19.36 -21.07 10.38
N ILE A 237 18.65 -21.21 9.26
CA ILE A 237 17.58 -22.20 9.09
C ILE A 237 18.14 -23.62 9.28
N ASN A 238 19.28 -23.92 8.66
CA ASN A 238 19.93 -25.24 8.78
C ASN A 238 20.40 -25.53 10.20
N ALA A 239 20.88 -24.54 10.91
CA ALA A 239 21.32 -24.70 12.29
C ALA A 239 20.11 -24.92 13.23
N ASN A 240 19.07 -24.10 13.11
CA ASN A 240 17.86 -24.22 13.93
C ASN A 240 17.10 -25.53 13.69
N SER A 241 17.11 -26.07 12.46
CA SER A 241 16.51 -27.37 12.18
C SER A 241 17.17 -28.54 12.95
N LYS A 242 18.40 -28.33 13.46
CA LYS A 242 19.10 -29.30 14.29
C LYS A 242 18.94 -29.03 15.79
N LEU A 243 18.68 -27.76 16.16
CA LEU A 243 18.51 -27.34 17.55
C LEU A 243 17.09 -27.56 18.05
N ILE A 244 16.10 -27.39 17.17
CA ILE A 244 14.67 -27.52 17.50
C ILE A 244 14.22 -28.91 17.08
N GLU A 245 13.77 -29.71 18.03
CA GLU A 245 13.25 -31.07 17.76
C GLU A 245 12.05 -31.03 16.80
N ASP A 246 11.90 -32.05 15.93
CA ASP A 246 10.84 -32.13 14.93
C ASP A 246 9.42 -32.02 15.51
N SER A 247 9.21 -32.50 16.73
CA SER A 247 7.95 -32.42 17.46
C SER A 247 7.59 -31.01 17.91
N ASN A 248 8.58 -30.10 17.98
CA ASN A 248 8.46 -28.74 18.45
C ASN A 248 8.22 -27.70 17.33
N TRP A 249 8.01 -28.13 16.10
CA TRP A 249 7.63 -27.23 15.03
C TRP A 249 6.10 -27.02 15.03
N VAL A 250 5.70 -25.74 14.95
CA VAL A 250 4.28 -25.35 14.89
C VAL A 250 3.64 -25.91 13.62
N LYS A 251 2.58 -26.68 13.77
CA LYS A 251 1.80 -27.24 12.68
C LYS A 251 0.51 -26.48 12.50
N LYS A 252 -0.02 -26.50 11.28
CA LYS A 252 -1.32 -25.90 10.99
C LYS A 252 -2.40 -26.56 11.86
N CYS A 253 -3.09 -25.77 12.64
CA CYS A 253 -4.25 -26.19 13.43
C CYS A 253 -5.55 -25.75 12.75
N GLY A 254 -6.69 -26.25 13.24
CA GLY A 254 -8.00 -25.81 12.79
C GLY A 254 -8.29 -24.37 13.23
N ILE A 255 -9.42 -23.83 12.76
CA ILE A 255 -9.91 -22.51 13.20
C ILE A 255 -10.31 -22.62 14.67
N HIS A 256 -9.79 -21.71 15.50
CA HIS A 256 -10.14 -21.56 16.91
C HIS A 256 -10.94 -20.27 17.08
N ASN A 257 -11.84 -20.27 18.07
CA ASN A 257 -12.58 -19.09 18.49
C ASN A 257 -11.91 -18.39 19.69
N ASP A 258 -10.67 -18.71 19.96
CA ASP A 258 -9.92 -18.15 21.07
C ASP A 258 -9.50 -16.71 20.77
N THR A 259 -9.50 -15.86 21.78
CA THR A 259 -9.04 -14.48 21.69
C THR A 259 -7.58 -14.40 22.10
N ALA A 260 -6.77 -13.64 21.35
CA ALA A 260 -5.40 -13.32 21.71
C ALA A 260 -5.22 -11.82 21.91
N ILE A 261 -4.45 -11.43 22.91
CA ILE A 261 -4.02 -10.06 23.18
C ILE A 261 -2.57 -9.95 22.73
N LEU A 262 -2.35 -9.24 21.61
CA LEU A 262 -1.05 -9.05 21.04
C LEU A 262 -0.40 -7.76 21.54
N ILE A 263 0.78 -7.87 22.16
CA ILE A 263 1.57 -6.76 22.71
C ILE A 263 2.79 -6.53 21.80
N SER A 264 2.74 -5.47 20.99
CA SER A 264 3.81 -5.06 20.09
C SER A 264 4.90 -4.26 20.82
N GLY A 265 6.09 -4.12 20.19
CA GLY A 265 7.26 -3.42 20.75
C GLY A 265 7.27 -1.89 20.58
N GLY A 266 6.15 -1.27 20.24
CA GLY A 266 6.07 0.18 20.02
C GLY A 266 6.16 1.01 21.32
N PRO A 267 6.70 2.25 21.28
CA PRO A 267 6.80 3.11 22.46
C PRO A 267 5.44 3.66 22.95
N SER A 268 4.38 3.51 22.15
CA SER A 268 3.04 4.00 22.44
C SER A 268 2.14 3.01 23.17
N VAL A 269 2.69 1.92 23.70
CA VAL A 269 1.91 0.94 24.47
C VAL A 269 1.45 1.55 25.79
N ASP A 270 0.14 1.65 25.97
CA ASP A 270 -0.45 2.04 27.23
C ASP A 270 -0.67 0.81 28.14
N TRP A 271 0.19 0.67 29.14
CA TRP A 271 0.21 -0.49 30.02
C TRP A 271 -1.02 -0.62 30.91
N ASP A 272 -1.68 0.48 31.24
CA ASP A 272 -2.92 0.42 32.04
C ASP A 272 -4.07 -0.10 31.18
N ILE A 273 -4.14 0.30 29.91
CA ILE A 273 -5.09 -0.28 28.95
C ILE A 273 -4.83 -1.76 28.73
N VAL A 274 -3.55 -2.16 28.57
CA VAL A 274 -3.20 -3.59 28.40
C VAL A 274 -3.65 -4.41 29.62
N LYS A 275 -3.33 -3.96 30.84
CA LYS A 275 -3.74 -4.64 32.08
C LYS A 275 -5.26 -4.73 32.19
N ALA A 276 -5.98 -3.64 31.88
CA ALA A 276 -7.44 -3.63 31.90
C ALA A 276 -8.02 -4.60 30.88
N THR A 277 -7.45 -4.66 29.67
CA THR A 277 -7.88 -5.56 28.60
C THR A 277 -7.69 -7.03 28.99
N ILE A 278 -6.52 -7.38 29.55
CA ILE A 278 -6.27 -8.74 30.06
C ILE A 278 -7.28 -9.11 31.16
N LYS A 279 -7.51 -8.20 32.09
CA LYS A 279 -8.49 -8.42 33.18
C LYS A 279 -9.91 -8.63 32.69
N MET A 280 -10.31 -7.93 31.63
CA MET A 280 -11.65 -8.10 31.01
C MET A 280 -11.76 -9.38 30.19
N ASN A 281 -10.65 -9.95 29.76
CA ASN A 281 -10.60 -11.14 28.90
C ASN A 281 -9.68 -12.21 29.52
N PRO A 282 -10.04 -12.78 30.67
CA PRO A 282 -9.14 -13.64 31.46
C PRO A 282 -8.77 -14.97 30.79
N ASN A 283 -9.50 -15.37 29.75
CA ASN A 283 -9.24 -16.59 29.00
C ASN A 283 -8.47 -16.33 27.68
N SER A 284 -8.07 -15.08 27.43
CA SER A 284 -7.31 -14.73 26.23
C SER A 284 -5.85 -15.09 26.38
N LEU A 285 -5.26 -15.58 25.30
CA LEU A 285 -3.82 -15.75 25.21
C LEU A 285 -3.11 -14.39 25.17
N VAL A 286 -2.04 -14.23 25.90
CA VAL A 286 -1.19 -13.04 25.86
C VAL A 286 0.03 -13.34 25.04
N VAL A 287 0.21 -12.61 23.94
CA VAL A 287 1.30 -12.81 23.00
C VAL A 287 2.16 -11.55 22.96
N SER A 288 3.44 -11.67 23.23
CA SER A 288 4.42 -10.60 23.13
C SER A 288 5.35 -10.81 21.94
N VAL A 289 5.97 -9.73 21.46
CA VAL A 289 7.14 -9.84 20.60
C VAL A 289 8.41 -9.66 21.43
N LYS A 290 9.58 -10.08 20.93
CA LYS A 290 10.85 -10.07 21.68
C LYS A 290 11.12 -8.74 22.38
N HIS A 291 10.81 -7.59 21.77
CA HIS A 291 11.07 -6.26 22.33
C HIS A 291 10.11 -5.86 23.45
N SER A 292 8.87 -6.31 23.42
CA SER A 292 7.90 -6.04 24.47
C SER A 292 7.96 -7.03 25.63
N TYR A 293 8.56 -8.20 25.43
CA TYR A 293 8.65 -9.25 26.44
C TYR A 293 9.21 -8.75 27.80
N PRO A 294 10.41 -8.14 27.88
CA PRO A 294 10.95 -7.67 29.17
C PRO A 294 10.08 -6.57 29.79
N THR A 295 9.44 -5.73 28.96
CA THR A 295 8.56 -4.68 29.47
C THR A 295 7.23 -5.24 29.98
N CYS A 296 6.71 -6.32 29.39
CA CYS A 296 5.58 -7.07 29.94
C CYS A 296 5.91 -7.56 31.35
N LEU A 297 7.05 -8.23 31.52
CA LEU A 297 7.47 -8.74 32.84
C LEU A 297 7.61 -7.60 33.86
N ALA A 298 8.24 -6.50 33.48
CA ALA A 298 8.38 -5.31 34.34
C ALA A 298 7.04 -4.69 34.75
N ASN A 299 5.97 -4.92 33.99
CA ASN A 299 4.62 -4.48 34.27
C ASN A 299 3.75 -5.56 34.98
N GLY A 300 4.34 -6.72 35.33
CA GLY A 300 3.62 -7.83 35.95
C GLY A 300 2.68 -8.56 34.97
N ILE A 301 2.94 -8.47 33.68
CA ILE A 301 2.23 -9.19 32.62
C ILE A 301 3.11 -10.36 32.17
N TYR A 302 2.56 -11.56 32.20
CA TYR A 302 3.26 -12.80 31.88
C TYR A 302 2.71 -13.36 30.57
N PRO A 303 3.42 -13.17 29.44
CA PRO A 303 2.95 -13.65 28.15
C PRO A 303 2.94 -15.18 28.07
N ASP A 304 1.88 -15.75 27.50
CA ASP A 304 1.84 -17.18 27.15
C ASP A 304 2.81 -17.50 26.02
N TYR A 305 2.98 -16.54 25.09
CA TYR A 305 3.88 -16.68 23.93
C TYR A 305 4.75 -15.46 23.74
N CYS A 306 6.01 -15.69 23.35
CA CYS A 306 6.93 -14.65 22.89
C CYS A 306 7.43 -14.95 21.47
N VAL A 307 7.09 -14.09 20.51
CA VAL A 307 7.48 -14.27 19.09
C VAL A 307 8.84 -13.66 18.82
N ILE A 308 9.75 -14.45 18.27
CA ILE A 308 11.12 -14.06 17.92
C ILE A 308 11.33 -14.25 16.42
N LEU A 309 11.77 -13.17 15.76
CA LEU A 309 12.13 -13.13 14.36
C LEU A 309 13.32 -12.19 14.18
N ASP A 310 14.52 -12.65 14.46
CA ASP A 310 15.71 -11.84 14.26
C ASP A 310 16.89 -12.72 13.84
N PRO A 311 17.41 -12.55 12.61
CA PRO A 311 18.51 -13.37 12.12
C PRO A 311 19.89 -12.97 12.70
N ARG A 312 19.95 -11.95 13.55
CA ARG A 312 21.22 -11.45 14.13
C ARG A 312 21.60 -12.21 15.39
N PRO A 313 22.90 -12.41 15.66
CA PRO A 313 23.36 -13.14 16.81
C PRO A 313 23.10 -12.40 18.14
N ILE A 314 23.02 -13.15 19.23
CA ILE A 314 22.85 -12.60 20.58
C ILE A 314 24.13 -11.99 21.14
N THR A 315 25.28 -12.50 20.71
CA THR A 315 26.61 -12.06 21.15
C THR A 315 27.59 -12.07 19.97
N GLY A 316 28.71 -11.36 20.13
CA GLY A 316 29.78 -11.38 19.14
C GLY A 316 29.88 -10.11 18.29
N THR A 317 30.79 -10.14 17.31
CA THR A 317 31.03 -9.06 16.35
C THR A 317 30.38 -9.39 15.03
N SER A 318 29.10 -9.09 14.89
CA SER A 318 28.42 -9.20 13.59
C SER A 318 28.44 -7.85 12.88
N THR A 319 28.78 -7.85 11.58
CA THR A 319 28.66 -6.65 10.72
C THR A 319 27.21 -6.19 10.56
N HIS A 320 26.24 -7.05 10.88
CA HIS A 320 24.80 -6.79 10.79
C HIS A 320 24.15 -6.41 12.13
N GLY A 321 24.98 -6.21 13.18
CA GLY A 321 24.51 -5.93 14.53
C GLY A 321 24.22 -7.19 15.36
N ILE A 322 23.82 -7.00 16.60
CA ILE A 322 23.49 -8.07 17.54
C ILE A 322 22.09 -7.87 18.13
N VAL A 323 21.48 -8.97 18.57
CA VAL A 323 20.31 -8.93 19.45
C VAL A 323 20.79 -8.66 20.87
N ARG A 324 20.14 -7.75 21.58
CA ARG A 324 20.52 -7.46 22.96
C ARG A 324 20.12 -8.60 23.87
N SER A 325 21.10 -9.19 24.58
CA SER A 325 20.84 -10.27 25.53
C SER A 325 19.92 -9.85 26.68
N GLU A 326 19.90 -8.55 27.02
CA GLU A 326 19.00 -7.99 28.03
C GLU A 326 17.51 -8.23 27.73
N LEU A 327 17.15 -8.46 26.45
CA LEU A 327 15.78 -8.82 26.09
C LEU A 327 15.34 -10.17 26.68
N PHE A 328 16.28 -11.06 26.99
CA PHE A 328 16.04 -12.39 27.52
C PHE A 328 16.71 -12.59 28.89
N LYS A 329 16.94 -11.51 29.66
CA LYS A 329 17.54 -11.57 31.00
C LYS A 329 16.70 -12.42 31.96
N GLU A 330 15.41 -12.45 31.79
CA GLU A 330 14.48 -13.31 32.51
C GLU A 330 13.74 -14.19 31.50
N VAL A 331 13.96 -15.49 31.57
CA VAL A 331 13.27 -16.49 30.74
C VAL A 331 12.35 -17.26 31.67
N ARG A 332 11.04 -17.21 31.37
CA ARG A 332 10.03 -17.90 32.19
C ARG A 332 9.72 -19.28 31.62
N ASP A 333 9.50 -20.22 32.47
CA ASP A 333 9.14 -21.62 32.16
C ASP A 333 7.69 -21.77 31.68
N ASP A 334 6.80 -20.81 32.04
CA ASP A 334 5.41 -20.74 31.60
C ASP A 334 5.21 -19.96 30.30
N THR A 335 6.25 -19.39 29.70
CA THR A 335 6.21 -18.73 28.38
C THR A 335 6.76 -19.65 27.29
N VAL A 336 5.99 -19.85 26.21
CA VAL A 336 6.49 -20.54 25.01
C VAL A 336 7.13 -19.53 24.06
N PHE A 337 8.39 -19.74 23.72
CA PHE A 337 9.13 -18.91 22.76
C PHE A 337 8.91 -19.44 21.34
N LEU A 338 8.21 -18.68 20.52
CA LEU A 338 7.97 -18.99 19.11
C LEU A 338 9.14 -18.45 18.29
N VAL A 339 10.11 -19.31 17.99
CA VAL A 339 11.36 -18.94 17.32
C VAL A 339 11.25 -19.20 15.82
N ALA A 340 11.44 -18.16 15.01
CA ALA A 340 11.50 -18.32 13.57
C ALA A 340 12.73 -19.12 13.16
N SER A 341 12.60 -19.98 12.13
CA SER A 341 13.70 -20.78 11.62
C SER A 341 14.92 -19.96 11.21
N MET A 342 14.69 -18.73 10.74
CA MET A 342 15.76 -17.79 10.34
C MET A 342 16.41 -17.04 11.51
N THR A 343 15.92 -17.18 12.73
CA THR A 343 16.55 -16.58 13.93
C THR A 343 17.97 -17.10 14.06
N ASP A 344 18.90 -16.23 14.49
CA ASP A 344 20.28 -16.68 14.70
C ASP A 344 20.33 -17.83 15.71
N PRO A 345 21.04 -18.93 15.41
CA PRO A 345 21.09 -20.10 16.28
C PRO A 345 21.68 -19.81 17.68
N SER A 346 22.48 -18.74 17.84
CA SER A 346 22.94 -18.33 19.16
C SER A 346 21.83 -17.83 20.07
N VAL A 347 20.76 -17.23 19.50
CA VAL A 347 19.57 -16.84 20.27
C VAL A 347 18.79 -18.08 20.69
N THR A 348 18.60 -19.02 19.76
CA THR A 348 17.89 -20.29 20.03
C THR A 348 18.62 -21.08 21.11
N GLN A 349 19.93 -21.24 20.97
CA GLN A 349 20.76 -21.94 21.96
C GLN A 349 20.72 -21.26 23.31
N TYR A 350 20.86 -19.93 23.37
CA TYR A 350 20.78 -19.19 24.62
C TYR A 350 19.47 -19.45 25.37
N LEU A 351 18.33 -19.45 24.67
CA LEU A 351 17.02 -19.72 25.26
C LEU A 351 16.92 -21.17 25.76
N LEU A 352 17.43 -22.13 25.01
CA LEU A 352 17.51 -23.55 25.43
C LEU A 352 18.36 -23.71 26.68
N ASP A 353 19.51 -23.03 26.76
CA ASP A 353 20.40 -23.08 27.91
C ASP A 353 19.77 -22.46 29.18
N GLN A 354 18.80 -21.55 29.00
CA GLN A 354 18.00 -21.00 30.11
C GLN A 354 16.77 -21.86 30.43
N GLY A 355 16.57 -23.01 29.79
CA GLY A 355 15.44 -23.91 30.01
C GLY A 355 14.13 -23.46 29.38
N ALA A 356 14.17 -22.58 28.38
CA ALA A 356 12.97 -22.10 27.70
C ALA A 356 12.24 -23.22 26.95
N THR A 357 10.91 -23.18 26.98
CA THR A 357 10.09 -23.95 26.06
C THR A 357 10.08 -23.28 24.69
N ILE A 358 10.62 -23.95 23.66
CA ILE A 358 10.72 -23.41 22.31
C ILE A 358 9.80 -24.16 21.34
N LYS A 359 9.15 -23.41 20.45
CA LYS A 359 8.51 -23.94 19.24
C LYS A 359 8.98 -23.20 18.00
N GLY A 360 9.36 -23.95 16.98
CA GLY A 360 9.84 -23.44 15.70
C GLY A 360 8.70 -23.09 14.75
N TRP A 361 8.87 -22.07 13.92
CA TRP A 361 7.99 -21.70 12.82
C TRP A 361 8.81 -21.11 11.67
N HIS A 362 8.24 -20.99 10.46
CA HIS A 362 8.93 -20.43 9.30
C HIS A 362 8.42 -19.03 8.99
N ALA A 363 9.31 -18.04 9.02
CA ALA A 363 9.00 -16.75 8.44
C ALA A 363 9.10 -16.82 6.91
N TYR A 364 8.16 -16.19 6.21
CA TYR A 364 8.24 -16.08 4.76
C TYR A 364 9.39 -15.13 4.39
N SER A 365 10.42 -15.68 3.79
CA SER A 365 11.56 -14.97 3.22
C SER A 365 11.78 -15.45 1.79
N ASP A 366 12.64 -14.77 1.02
CA ASP A 366 12.99 -15.22 -0.33
C ASP A 366 13.56 -16.63 -0.30
N ALA A 367 14.37 -16.97 0.70
CA ALA A 367 14.88 -18.30 0.90
C ALA A 367 13.76 -19.33 1.11
N VAL A 368 12.78 -19.04 1.97
CA VAL A 368 11.63 -19.93 2.24
C VAL A 368 10.70 -20.01 1.03
N ARG A 369 10.48 -18.91 0.32
CA ARG A 369 9.70 -18.89 -0.92
C ARG A 369 10.35 -19.78 -2.00
N ASP A 370 11.65 -19.65 -2.19
CA ASP A 370 12.38 -20.42 -3.18
C ASP A 370 12.38 -21.92 -2.85
N MET A 371 12.28 -22.26 -1.56
CA MET A 371 12.10 -23.67 -1.12
C MET A 371 10.71 -24.24 -1.47
N GLN A 372 9.69 -23.42 -1.62
CA GLN A 372 8.32 -23.84 -1.95
C GLN A 372 8.08 -23.97 -3.47
N ASN A 373 8.92 -23.33 -4.30
CA ASN A 373 8.85 -23.43 -5.75
C ASN A 373 9.43 -24.76 -6.27
N THR A 374 8.85 -25.30 -7.35
CA THR A 374 9.20 -26.61 -7.93
C THR A 374 10.68 -26.73 -8.33
N ASP A 375 11.32 -25.62 -8.70
CA ASP A 375 12.75 -25.59 -9.03
C ASP A 375 13.67 -25.65 -7.79
N SER A 376 13.10 -25.48 -6.61
CA SER A 376 13.81 -25.52 -5.32
C SER A 376 13.71 -26.87 -4.60
N VAL A 377 13.19 -27.90 -5.24
CA VAL A 377 13.15 -29.28 -4.68
C VAL A 377 14.55 -29.68 -4.22
N LYS A 378 15.60 -29.35 -4.97
CA LYS A 378 16.99 -29.60 -4.58
C LYS A 378 17.42 -28.83 -3.34
N LEU A 379 16.94 -27.61 -3.17
CA LEU A 379 17.22 -26.78 -1.98
C LEU A 379 16.45 -27.33 -0.77
N LYS A 380 15.21 -27.73 -0.98
CA LYS A 380 14.34 -28.36 0.04
C LYS A 380 14.92 -29.68 0.55
N GLU A 381 15.43 -30.52 -0.35
CA GLU A 381 16.11 -31.78 -0.02
C GLU A 381 17.46 -31.52 0.67
N SER A 382 18.21 -30.46 0.30
CA SER A 382 19.50 -30.11 0.90
C SER A 382 19.39 -29.48 2.27
N LEU A 383 18.28 -28.81 2.59
CA LEU A 383 18.11 -28.07 3.84
C LEU A 383 17.43 -28.89 4.94
N ASN A 384 16.89 -30.06 4.62
CA ASN A 384 16.20 -30.96 5.56
C ASN A 384 15.29 -30.19 6.55
N ILE A 385 14.46 -29.28 5.99
CA ILE A 385 13.64 -28.37 6.79
C ILE A 385 12.43 -29.14 7.30
N PRO A 386 12.18 -29.14 8.61
CA PRO A 386 11.00 -29.72 9.20
C PRO A 386 9.72 -29.08 8.64
N GLU A 387 8.68 -29.89 8.44
CA GLU A 387 7.38 -29.38 8.05
C GLU A 387 6.82 -28.47 9.15
N GLY A 388 6.57 -27.20 8.83
CA GLY A 388 6.11 -26.19 9.76
C GLY A 388 5.20 -25.14 9.10
N VAL A 389 4.56 -24.34 9.92
CA VAL A 389 3.73 -23.20 9.46
C VAL A 389 4.62 -22.09 8.93
N VAL A 390 4.29 -21.56 7.76
CA VAL A 390 4.96 -20.40 7.15
C VAL A 390 4.08 -19.17 7.30
N LEU A 391 4.61 -18.11 7.89
CA LEU A 391 3.92 -16.85 8.15
C LEU A 391 4.63 -15.66 7.50
N VAL A 392 3.86 -14.70 6.97
CA VAL A 392 4.37 -13.67 6.03
C VAL A 392 5.11 -12.53 6.72
N THR A 393 4.75 -12.18 7.96
CA THR A 393 5.43 -11.10 8.72
C THR A 393 5.39 -11.34 10.22
N GLY A 394 6.28 -10.66 10.99
CA GLY A 394 6.26 -10.71 12.46
C GLY A 394 4.94 -10.25 13.08
N GLY A 395 4.21 -9.32 12.44
CA GLY A 395 2.88 -8.87 12.89
C GLY A 395 1.78 -9.90 12.61
N THR A 396 1.81 -10.56 11.46
CA THR A 396 0.89 -11.66 11.11
C THR A 396 1.24 -12.98 11.82
N CYS A 397 2.47 -13.09 12.36
CA CYS A 397 2.88 -14.24 13.16
C CYS A 397 2.28 -14.26 14.56
N ALA A 398 1.83 -13.12 15.03
CA ALA A 398 1.25 -12.97 16.35
C ALA A 398 -0.28 -12.89 16.31
N ALA A 399 -0.87 -12.71 15.13
CA ALA A 399 -2.31 -12.79 14.88
C ALA A 399 -2.71 -14.18 14.38
#